data_5528d93638feb5f19bb5aaaeef4f479d
#
_entry.id   5528d93638feb5f19bb5aaaeef4f479d
#
_cell.length_a   1.000
_cell.length_b   1.000
_cell.length_c   1.000
_cell.angle_alpha   90.00
_cell.angle_beta   90.00
_cell.angle_gamma   90.00
#
_symmetry.space_group_name_H-M   'P 1'
#
loop_
_entity.id
_entity.type
_entity.pdbx_description
1 polymer ?
#
loop_
_entity_poly.entity_id
_entity_poly.type
_entity_poly.pdbx_seq_one_letter_code
_entity_poly.pdbx_strand_id
1 'polypeptide(L)'
;MTEVYSLYSEQGDEYKLQFTTERSGIISNDILDQLNAQGIEVVEIGLARVKGQSITSHKVLRQIEECIADLMQRMPNVILSYFCDFIHLVPSQKKNMSVQEYRSRMFSAMFKRYVSQQQQLDVCDDEIKINGVAEPFFFHVIYHRQHQHYAEMIAEGHVKDFGKPEEDMNGM
;
A
#
# COMPACT_ATOMS: atom_id res chain seq x y z
N MET A 1 -7.68 14.46 3.76
CA MET A 1 -6.38 14.85 3.18
C MET A 1 -6.32 14.39 1.74
N THR A 2 -5.78 15.17 0.87
CA THR A 2 -5.45 14.75 -0.51
C THR A 2 -4.19 15.50 -0.93
N GLU A 3 -3.13 14.76 -1.23
CA GLU A 3 -1.89 15.29 -1.80
C GLU A 3 -1.59 14.54 -3.10
N VAL A 4 -1.17 15.24 -4.13
CA VAL A 4 -0.86 14.67 -5.45
C VAL A 4 0.52 15.14 -5.90
N TYR A 5 1.35 14.20 -6.32
CA TYR A 5 2.70 14.45 -6.83
C TYR A 5 2.82 13.95 -8.27
N SER A 6 3.45 14.74 -9.12
CA SER A 6 3.84 14.32 -10.46
C SER A 6 5.27 13.79 -10.44
N LEU A 7 5.46 12.57 -10.93
CA LEU A 7 6.75 11.90 -11.00
C LEU A 7 7.10 11.62 -12.46
N TYR A 8 8.36 11.77 -12.80
CA TYR A 8 8.82 11.63 -14.20
C TYR A 8 9.98 10.65 -14.30
N SER A 9 9.91 9.76 -15.29
CA SER A 9 11.04 8.92 -15.66
C SER A 9 12.03 9.68 -16.55
N GLU A 10 13.21 9.10 -16.76
CA GLU A 10 14.20 9.62 -17.69
C GLU A 10 13.72 9.59 -19.16
N GLN A 11 12.80 8.68 -19.47
CA GLN A 11 12.22 8.54 -20.80
C GLN A 11 10.98 9.44 -21.03
N GLY A 12 10.61 10.25 -20.04
CA GLY A 12 9.47 11.16 -20.12
C GLY A 12 8.12 10.53 -19.74
N ASP A 13 8.11 9.35 -19.18
CA ASP A 13 6.89 8.78 -18.59
C ASP A 13 6.45 9.61 -17.40
N GLU A 14 5.16 9.84 -17.27
CA GLU A 14 4.58 10.60 -16.18
C GLU A 14 3.71 9.70 -15.31
N TYR A 15 3.90 9.83 -14.01
CA TYR A 15 3.12 9.15 -12.98
C TYR A 15 2.48 10.17 -12.05
N LYS A 16 1.30 9.85 -11.56
CA LYS A 16 0.66 10.56 -10.44
C LYS A 16 0.70 9.68 -9.21
N LEU A 17 1.36 10.14 -8.17
CA LEU A 17 1.33 9.57 -6.85
C LEU A 17 0.35 10.37 -6.02
N GLN A 18 -0.61 9.70 -5.41
CA GLN A 18 -1.68 10.33 -4.66
C GLN A 18 -1.76 9.75 -3.25
N PHE A 19 -1.87 10.62 -2.26
CA PHE A 19 -2.18 10.26 -0.88
C PHE A 19 -3.57 10.77 -0.55
N THR A 20 -4.49 9.89 -0.22
CA THR A 20 -5.87 10.24 0.12
C THR A 20 -6.31 9.55 1.39
N THR A 21 -7.21 10.17 2.14
CA THR A 21 -7.87 9.50 3.26
C THR A 21 -8.49 8.19 2.79
N GLU A 22 -8.24 7.10 3.53
CA GLU A 22 -8.69 5.75 3.17
C GLU A 22 -10.19 5.71 2.93
N ARG A 23 -10.61 5.29 1.75
CA ARG A 23 -12.01 5.17 1.33
C ARG A 23 -12.26 3.97 0.41
N SER A 24 -11.26 3.15 0.19
CA SER A 24 -11.37 2.02 -0.76
C SER A 24 -12.35 0.94 -0.31
N GLY A 25 -12.74 0.92 0.96
CA GLY A 25 -13.55 -0.13 1.55
C GLY A 25 -12.78 -1.41 1.87
N ILE A 26 -11.48 -1.45 1.63
CA ILE A 26 -10.62 -2.59 1.99
C ILE A 26 -10.51 -2.69 3.51
N ILE A 27 -10.31 -1.57 4.19
CA ILE A 27 -10.32 -1.51 5.65
C ILE A 27 -11.76 -1.20 6.09
N SER A 28 -12.30 -2.00 7.01
CA SER A 28 -13.66 -1.82 7.50
C SER A 28 -13.82 -0.46 8.19
N ASN A 29 -15.02 0.11 8.08
CA ASN A 29 -15.32 1.40 8.72
C ASN A 29 -15.17 1.32 10.25
N ASP A 30 -15.49 0.19 10.86
CA ASP A 30 -15.33 -0.01 12.30
C ASP A 30 -13.89 0.14 12.74
N ILE A 31 -12.95 -0.42 11.99
CA ILE A 31 -11.51 -0.29 12.26
C ILE A 31 -11.06 1.16 12.04
N LEU A 32 -11.47 1.78 10.93
CA LEU A 32 -11.14 3.18 10.65
C LEU A 32 -11.65 4.11 11.75
N ASP A 33 -12.87 3.92 12.23
CA ASP A 33 -13.46 4.71 13.31
C ASP A 33 -12.68 4.53 14.62
N GLN A 34 -12.29 3.31 14.95
CA GLN A 34 -11.46 3.03 16.13
C GLN A 34 -10.10 3.71 16.05
N LEU A 35 -9.43 3.66 14.89
CA LEU A 35 -8.14 4.32 14.67
C LEU A 35 -8.27 5.84 14.75
N ASN A 36 -9.28 6.41 14.12
CA ASN A 36 -9.55 7.84 14.17
C ASN A 36 -9.84 8.32 15.60
N ALA A 37 -10.54 7.52 16.39
CA ALA A 37 -10.79 7.81 17.81
C ALA A 37 -9.49 7.86 18.64
N GLN A 38 -8.44 7.18 18.19
CA GLN A 38 -7.11 7.21 18.80
C GLN A 38 -6.19 8.28 18.17
N GLY A 39 -6.71 9.11 17.28
CA GLY A 39 -5.94 10.13 16.58
C GLY A 39 -5.05 9.59 15.46
N ILE A 40 -5.28 8.35 15.01
CA ILE A 40 -4.56 7.73 13.90
C ILE A 40 -5.33 7.95 12.61
N GLU A 41 -4.69 8.54 11.63
CA GLU A 41 -5.23 8.73 10.29
C GLU A 41 -4.72 7.63 9.35
N VAL A 42 -5.62 6.99 8.62
CA VAL A 42 -5.25 6.02 7.60
C VAL A 42 -5.35 6.68 6.23
N VAL A 43 -4.25 6.62 5.48
CA VAL A 43 -4.09 7.28 4.19
C VAL A 43 -3.75 6.25 3.13
N GLU A 44 -4.50 6.23 2.05
CA GLU A 44 -4.27 5.35 0.90
C GLU A 44 -3.26 5.96 -0.06
N ILE A 45 -2.32 5.14 -0.52
CA ILE A 45 -1.39 5.48 -1.59
C ILE A 45 -1.96 4.98 -2.91
N GLY A 46 -2.21 5.88 -3.84
CA GLY A 46 -2.58 5.58 -5.21
C GLY A 46 -1.45 5.93 -6.17
N LEU A 47 -1.18 5.07 -7.14
CA LEU A 47 -0.20 5.32 -8.19
C LEU A 47 -0.85 5.05 -9.55
N ALA A 48 -0.82 6.04 -10.43
CA ALA A 48 -1.29 5.91 -11.81
C ALA A 48 -0.23 6.38 -12.79
N ARG A 49 -0.04 5.63 -13.86
CA ARG A 49 0.72 6.11 -15.03
C ARG A 49 -0.20 6.95 -15.89
N VAL A 50 0.16 8.21 -16.10
CA VAL A 50 -0.63 9.17 -16.88
C VAL A 50 -0.15 9.23 -18.32
N LYS A 51 1.16 9.05 -18.55
CA LYS A 51 1.79 9.13 -19.84
C LYS A 51 2.96 8.17 -19.95
N GLY A 52 3.12 7.58 -21.14
CA GLY A 52 4.25 6.70 -21.47
C GLY A 52 3.89 5.22 -21.37
N GLN A 53 4.78 4.38 -21.88
CA GLN A 53 4.63 2.91 -21.96
C GLN A 53 5.88 2.15 -21.55
N SER A 54 6.92 2.85 -21.10
CA SER A 54 8.18 2.25 -20.70
C SER A 54 8.05 1.44 -19.41
N ILE A 55 8.97 0.52 -19.17
CA ILE A 55 9.08 -0.16 -17.87
C ILE A 55 9.36 0.88 -16.79
N THR A 56 8.71 0.75 -15.64
CA THR A 56 8.92 1.68 -14.52
C THR A 56 10.38 1.68 -14.09
N SER A 57 11.03 2.84 -14.16
CA SER A 57 12.44 3.01 -13.85
C SER A 57 12.70 3.04 -12.34
N HIS A 58 13.93 2.73 -11.95
CA HIS A 58 14.38 2.87 -10.56
C HIS A 58 14.29 4.32 -10.05
N LYS A 59 14.43 5.30 -10.94
CA LYS A 59 14.29 6.72 -10.60
C LYS A 59 12.88 7.05 -10.12
N VAL A 60 11.85 6.56 -10.80
CA VAL A 60 10.45 6.75 -10.39
C VAL A 60 10.17 6.07 -9.06
N LEU A 61 10.62 4.84 -8.91
CA LEU A 61 10.44 4.09 -7.66
C LEU A 61 11.10 4.79 -6.47
N ARG A 62 12.29 5.36 -6.67
CA ARG A 62 12.96 6.15 -5.64
C ARG A 62 12.21 7.42 -5.28
N GLN A 63 11.64 8.11 -6.27
CA GLN A 63 10.80 9.29 -6.01
C GLN A 63 9.56 8.91 -5.18
N ILE A 64 8.94 7.76 -5.45
CA ILE A 64 7.81 7.25 -4.65
C ILE A 64 8.25 7.03 -3.20
N GLU A 65 9.37 6.36 -2.98
CA GLU A 65 9.91 6.10 -1.64
C GLU A 65 10.20 7.40 -0.88
N GLU A 66 10.78 8.38 -1.55
CA GLU A 66 11.07 9.70 -0.97
C GLU A 66 9.79 10.43 -0.56
N CYS A 67 8.75 10.39 -1.38
CA CYS A 67 7.44 10.98 -1.05
C CYS A 67 6.79 10.28 0.15
N ILE A 68 6.86 8.95 0.20
CA ILE A 68 6.33 8.17 1.33
C ILE A 68 7.09 8.52 2.62
N ALA A 69 8.41 8.53 2.57
CA ALA A 69 9.23 8.84 3.73
C ALA A 69 8.99 10.28 4.24
N ASP A 70 8.86 11.24 3.33
CA ASP A 70 8.54 12.62 3.67
C ASP A 70 7.18 12.72 4.40
N LEU A 71 6.16 12.06 3.87
CA LEU A 71 4.85 12.03 4.50
C LEU A 71 4.90 11.41 5.91
N MET A 72 5.60 10.29 6.04
CA MET A 72 5.76 9.60 7.32
C MET A 72 6.50 10.47 8.36
N GLN A 73 7.47 11.27 7.93
CA GLN A 73 8.16 12.21 8.82
C GLN A 73 7.27 13.38 9.24
N ARG A 74 6.47 13.91 8.31
CA ARG A 74 5.58 15.04 8.60
C ARG A 74 4.36 14.65 9.44
N MET A 75 3.92 13.40 9.35
CA MET A 75 2.71 12.90 9.99
C MET A 75 3.03 11.72 10.92
N PRO A 76 3.38 11.97 12.18
CA PRO A 76 3.77 10.91 13.10
C PRO A 76 2.62 9.93 13.45
N ASN A 77 1.38 10.31 13.23
CA ASN A 77 0.18 9.52 13.56
C ASN A 77 -0.54 9.01 12.31
N VAL A 78 0.20 8.81 11.21
CA VAL A 78 -0.36 8.25 9.98
C VAL A 78 -0.03 6.77 9.85
N ILE A 79 -0.98 6.03 9.30
CA ILE A 79 -0.76 4.70 8.73
C ILE A 79 -1.08 4.79 7.25
N LEU A 80 -0.15 4.34 6.41
CA LEU A 80 -0.34 4.31 4.97
C LEU A 80 -0.79 2.93 4.53
N SER A 81 -1.69 2.87 3.57
CA SER A 81 -2.10 1.65 2.92
C SER A 81 -1.79 1.70 1.42
N TYR A 82 -1.35 0.56 0.87
CA TYR A 82 -1.07 0.41 -0.54
C TYR A 82 -1.61 -0.92 -1.05
N PHE A 83 -2.37 -0.86 -2.12
CA PHE A 83 -2.98 -2.03 -2.72
C PHE A 83 -2.29 -2.36 -4.06
N CYS A 84 -1.75 -3.57 -4.17
CA CYS A 84 -1.19 -4.09 -5.41
C CYS A 84 -2.27 -4.85 -6.17
N ASP A 85 -2.83 -4.21 -7.18
CA ASP A 85 -3.77 -4.81 -8.10
C ASP A 85 -3.10 -5.21 -9.43
N PHE A 86 -3.87 -5.86 -10.30
CA PHE A 86 -3.41 -6.29 -11.62
C PHE A 86 -3.72 -5.29 -12.74
N ILE A 87 -4.36 -4.15 -12.44
CA ILE A 87 -4.89 -3.20 -13.43
C ILE A 87 -3.78 -2.30 -13.99
N HIS A 88 -2.73 -2.01 -13.21
CA HIS A 88 -1.63 -1.13 -13.58
C HIS A 88 -0.33 -1.93 -13.77
N LEU A 89 -0.28 -2.74 -14.81
CA LEU A 89 0.74 -3.76 -15.00
C LEU A 89 2.10 -3.21 -15.45
N VAL A 90 3.15 -3.50 -14.68
CA VAL A 90 4.49 -3.65 -15.19
C VAL A 90 4.68 -5.12 -15.53
N PRO A 91 5.09 -5.50 -16.77
CA PRO A 91 5.27 -6.90 -17.12
C PRO A 91 6.27 -7.59 -16.19
N SER A 92 5.83 -8.66 -15.53
CA SER A 92 6.74 -9.49 -14.75
C SER A 92 7.62 -10.30 -15.70
N GLN A 93 8.94 -10.24 -15.52
CA GLN A 93 9.89 -11.09 -16.25
C GLN A 93 10.02 -12.49 -15.62
N LYS A 94 9.45 -12.71 -14.45
CA LYS A 94 9.49 -14.00 -13.74
C LYS A 94 8.24 -14.82 -14.04
N LYS A 95 8.40 -15.91 -14.78
CA LYS A 95 7.32 -16.78 -15.28
C LYS A 95 6.49 -17.50 -14.19
N ASN A 96 6.96 -17.56 -12.95
CA ASN A 96 6.36 -18.35 -11.85
C ASN A 96 5.65 -17.49 -10.79
N MET A 97 5.50 -16.20 -11.04
CA MET A 97 4.96 -15.25 -10.07
C MET A 97 3.90 -14.39 -10.74
N SER A 98 2.76 -14.17 -10.08
CA SER A 98 1.78 -13.21 -10.58
C SER A 98 2.36 -11.80 -10.60
N VAL A 99 1.80 -10.93 -11.45
CA VAL A 99 2.28 -9.55 -11.59
C VAL A 99 2.12 -8.78 -10.29
N GLN A 100 0.98 -8.95 -9.61
CA GLN A 100 0.72 -8.32 -8.33
C GLN A 100 1.66 -8.81 -7.22
N GLU A 101 2.00 -10.09 -7.19
CA GLU A 101 2.98 -10.63 -6.24
C GLU A 101 4.38 -10.06 -6.50
N TYR A 102 4.79 -9.99 -7.76
CA TYR A 102 6.06 -9.39 -8.15
C TYR A 102 6.14 -7.91 -7.73
N ARG A 103 5.09 -7.13 -7.99
CA ARG A 103 5.01 -5.71 -7.58
C ARG A 103 5.07 -5.55 -6.07
N SER A 104 4.35 -6.40 -5.35
CA SER A 104 4.34 -6.40 -3.88
C SER A 104 5.73 -6.68 -3.33
N ARG A 105 6.41 -7.71 -3.80
CA ARG A 105 7.76 -8.06 -3.35
C ARG A 105 8.79 -6.99 -3.72
N MET A 106 8.70 -6.46 -4.93
CA MET A 106 9.58 -5.38 -5.39
C MET A 106 9.43 -4.14 -4.52
N PHE A 107 8.18 -3.73 -4.27
CA PHE A 107 7.88 -2.58 -3.41
C PHE A 107 8.44 -2.79 -2.00
N SER A 108 8.14 -3.92 -1.37
CA SER A 108 8.65 -4.25 -0.02
C SER A 108 10.18 -4.23 0.04
N ALA A 109 10.86 -4.85 -0.92
CA ALA A 109 12.32 -4.92 -0.94
C ALA A 109 12.95 -3.52 -1.08
N MET A 110 12.42 -2.73 -1.97
CA MET A 110 12.90 -1.37 -2.22
C MET A 110 12.61 -0.46 -1.03
N PHE A 111 11.42 -0.52 -0.48
CA PHE A 111 11.03 0.28 0.68
C PHE A 111 11.89 -0.05 1.90
N LYS A 112 12.07 -1.32 2.21
CA LYS A 112 12.95 -1.77 3.31
C LYS A 112 14.39 -1.30 3.13
N ARG A 113 14.91 -1.37 1.90
CA ARG A 113 16.25 -0.87 1.57
C ARG A 113 16.34 0.65 1.80
N TYR A 114 15.35 1.40 1.35
CA TYR A 114 15.31 2.85 1.54
C TYR A 114 15.27 3.22 3.02
N VAL A 115 14.37 2.63 3.78
CA VAL A 115 14.24 2.85 5.23
C VAL A 115 15.53 2.52 5.98
N SER A 116 16.22 1.43 5.62
CA SER A 116 17.49 1.04 6.24
C SER A 116 18.61 2.07 6.05
N GLN A 117 18.51 2.90 5.01
CA GLN A 117 19.45 4.00 4.73
C GLN A 117 19.09 5.30 5.46
N GLN A 118 17.89 5.39 6.06
CA GLN A 118 17.40 6.57 6.76
C GLN A 118 17.43 6.30 8.27
N GLN A 119 18.50 6.75 8.95
CA GLN A 119 18.74 6.46 10.37
C GLN A 119 17.65 6.99 11.33
N GLN A 120 16.84 7.95 10.89
CA GLN A 120 15.83 8.60 11.73
C GLN A 120 14.40 8.07 11.51
N LEU A 121 14.22 7.14 10.56
CA LEU A 121 12.92 6.66 10.17
C LEU A 121 12.70 5.23 10.67
N ASP A 122 11.94 5.09 11.76
CA ASP A 122 11.56 3.80 12.32
C ASP A 122 10.18 3.38 11.83
N VAL A 123 10.13 2.91 10.59
CA VAL A 123 8.93 2.59 9.83
C VAL A 123 8.96 1.13 9.38
N CYS A 124 7.81 0.48 9.48
CA CYS A 124 7.60 -0.89 9.05
C CYS A 124 6.67 -0.95 7.84
N ASP A 125 6.85 -1.96 7.01
CA ASP A 125 5.96 -2.35 5.92
C ASP A 125 5.51 -3.79 6.13
N ASP A 126 4.23 -4.02 6.34
CA ASP A 126 3.62 -5.34 6.46
C ASP A 126 2.82 -5.66 5.21
N GLU A 127 3.11 -6.81 4.61
CA GLU A 127 2.34 -7.35 3.49
C GLU A 127 1.24 -8.27 3.98
N ILE A 128 0.02 -7.99 3.53
CA ILE A 128 -1.15 -8.81 3.82
C ILE A 128 -1.60 -9.45 2.51
N LYS A 129 -1.57 -10.77 2.44
CA LYS A 129 -2.09 -11.53 1.31
C LYS A 129 -3.57 -11.76 1.50
N ILE A 130 -4.37 -11.24 0.58
CA ILE A 130 -5.82 -11.43 0.56
C ILE A 130 -6.14 -12.46 -0.52
N ASN A 131 -6.68 -13.61 -0.12
CA ASN A 131 -7.14 -14.63 -1.05
C ASN A 131 -8.48 -14.22 -1.63
N GLY A 132 -8.46 -13.75 -2.87
CA GLY A 132 -9.66 -13.38 -3.62
C GLY A 132 -10.27 -14.58 -4.38
N VAL A 133 -11.33 -14.31 -5.15
CA VAL A 133 -12.10 -15.32 -5.90
C VAL A 133 -11.29 -15.95 -7.02
N ALA A 134 -10.36 -15.23 -7.66
CA ALA A 134 -9.54 -15.70 -8.78
C ALA A 134 -8.05 -15.76 -8.43
N GLU A 135 -7.44 -14.64 -8.08
CA GLU A 135 -6.04 -14.52 -7.75
C GLU A 135 -5.86 -13.75 -6.43
N PRO A 136 -4.81 -14.05 -5.65
CA PRO A 136 -4.56 -13.32 -4.42
C PRO A 136 -4.17 -11.86 -4.70
N PHE A 137 -4.63 -10.98 -3.85
CA PHE A 137 -4.22 -9.59 -3.80
C PHE A 137 -3.21 -9.38 -2.70
N PHE A 138 -2.40 -8.34 -2.84
CA PHE A 138 -1.41 -7.96 -1.85
C PHE A 138 -1.69 -6.54 -1.37
N PHE A 139 -1.86 -6.42 -0.08
CA PHE A 139 -2.14 -5.17 0.59
C PHE A 139 -0.99 -4.85 1.54
N HIS A 140 -0.46 -3.64 1.45
CA HIS A 140 0.61 -3.19 2.32
C HIS A 140 0.11 -2.18 3.32
N VAL A 141 0.60 -2.29 4.53
CA VAL A 141 0.39 -1.33 5.61
C VAL A 141 1.75 -0.81 6.05
N ILE A 142 1.95 0.49 5.94
CA ILE A 142 3.18 1.18 6.31
C ILE A 142 2.90 2.02 7.53
N TYR A 143 3.67 1.83 8.58
CA TYR A 143 3.41 2.46 9.87
C TYR A 143 4.68 2.72 10.64
N HIS A 144 4.65 3.69 11.55
CA HIS A 144 5.69 3.85 12.56
C HIS A 144 5.65 2.68 13.53
N ARG A 145 6.80 2.12 13.92
CA ARG A 145 6.89 0.93 14.77
C ARG A 145 6.06 1.03 16.04
N GLN A 146 5.97 2.22 16.62
CA GLN A 146 5.12 2.47 17.79
C GLN A 146 3.62 2.19 17.57
N HIS A 147 3.17 2.13 16.31
CA HIS A 147 1.79 1.87 15.92
C HIS A 147 1.55 0.43 15.46
N GLN A 148 2.45 -0.50 15.78
CA GLN A 148 2.36 -1.89 15.34
C GLN A 148 1.02 -2.54 15.71
N HIS A 149 0.49 -2.28 16.89
CA HIS A 149 -0.79 -2.84 17.32
C HIS A 149 -1.98 -2.37 16.48
N TYR A 150 -1.94 -1.16 15.93
CA TYR A 150 -2.97 -0.68 14.99
C TYR A 150 -2.84 -1.37 13.63
N ALA A 151 -1.62 -1.60 13.15
CA ALA A 151 -1.38 -2.36 11.93
C ALA A 151 -1.88 -3.80 12.05
N GLU A 152 -1.68 -4.43 13.21
CA GLU A 152 -2.20 -5.76 13.52
C GLU A 152 -3.73 -5.80 13.52
N MET A 153 -4.42 -4.78 14.04
CA MET A 153 -5.88 -4.65 13.95
C MET A 153 -6.36 -4.64 12.49
N ILE A 154 -5.68 -3.91 11.63
CA ILE A 154 -6.00 -3.87 10.19
C ILE A 154 -5.83 -5.25 9.58
N ALA A 155 -4.71 -5.90 9.83
CA ALA A 155 -4.41 -7.24 9.30
C ALA A 155 -5.44 -8.28 9.76
N GLU A 156 -5.80 -8.29 11.03
CA GLU A 156 -6.80 -9.20 11.59
C GLU A 156 -8.20 -8.96 11.01
N GLY A 157 -8.59 -7.70 10.82
CA GLY A 157 -9.87 -7.34 10.20
C GLY A 157 -9.99 -7.88 8.78
N HIS A 158 -8.93 -7.78 7.97
CA HIS A 158 -8.92 -8.32 6.61
C HIS A 158 -8.99 -9.84 6.59
N VAL A 159 -8.23 -10.52 7.44
CA VAL A 159 -8.27 -11.98 7.52
C VAL A 159 -9.66 -12.47 7.92
N LYS A 160 -10.33 -11.78 8.84
CA LYS A 160 -11.68 -12.14 9.27
C LYS A 160 -12.73 -11.89 8.20
N ASP A 161 -12.65 -10.76 7.50
CA ASP A 161 -13.68 -10.35 6.53
C ASP A 161 -13.58 -11.14 5.22
N PHE A 162 -12.38 -11.49 4.77
CA PHE A 162 -12.17 -12.24 3.52
C PHE A 162 -11.99 -13.75 3.73
N GLY A 163 -11.69 -14.21 4.94
CA GLY A 163 -11.49 -15.61 5.28
C GLY A 163 -12.74 -16.32 5.82
N LYS A 164 -13.83 -15.61 6.07
CA LYS A 164 -15.10 -16.24 6.41
C LYS A 164 -15.72 -16.77 5.12
N PRO A 165 -16.06 -18.10 5.04
CA PRO A 165 -17.05 -18.52 4.07
C PRO A 165 -18.29 -17.66 4.30
N GLU A 166 -18.94 -17.24 3.22
CA GLU A 166 -20.28 -16.67 3.32
C GLU A 166 -21.10 -17.68 4.13
N GLU A 167 -21.30 -17.40 5.41
CA GLU A 167 -22.31 -18.10 6.16
C GLU A 167 -23.60 -17.81 5.43
N ASP A 168 -24.18 -18.85 4.85
CA ASP A 168 -25.41 -18.80 4.12
C ASP A 168 -26.37 -17.84 4.77
N MET A 169 -26.63 -16.71 4.13
CA MET A 169 -27.75 -15.83 4.51
C MET A 169 -29.10 -16.53 4.32
N ASN A 170 -29.10 -17.83 4.01
CA ASN A 170 -30.26 -18.69 3.86
C ASN A 170 -30.56 -19.53 5.11
N GLY A 171 -30.01 -19.18 6.25
CA GLY A 171 -30.30 -19.80 7.53
C GLY A 171 -31.46 -19.13 8.26
N MET A 172 -32.59 -19.03 7.60
CA MET A 172 -33.86 -18.87 8.30
C MET A 172 -34.74 -20.06 8.06
#